data_e4f0e4a2d1381ae99d7388df36798ccf
#
_entry.id   e4f0e4a2d1381ae99d7388df36798ccf
#
_cell.length_a   1.000
_cell.length_b   1.000
_cell.length_c   1.000
_cell.angle_alpha   90.00
_cell.angle_beta   90.00
_cell.angle_gamma   90.00
#
_symmetry.space_group_name_H-M   'P 1'
#
loop_
_entity.id
_entity.type
_entity.pdbx_description
1 polymer ?
#
loop_
_entity_poly.entity_id
_entity_poly.type
_entity_poly.pdbx_seq_one_letter_code
_entity_poly.pdbx_strand_id
1 'polypeptide(L)'
;ATMEKIVVSQAHHKKIDGHAPGLSGKALNAYMSAGVYSDHECDTTDNALEKLRKGQFIMIRDGTAAQNLEALMPLLTEQYAHRCMFCTDDKHPYDLLHKGHIDYIVRKAISLGADPILTIKVASHYAARYFLLNNKGAIAPGYLADFVVLDNLHDVNVEMVFKRGKLVYDGHEVEIAAPDIDPDILAG
;
A
#
# COMPACT_ATOMS: atom_id res chain seq x y z
N ALA A 1 24.20 -5.30 13.96
CA ALA A 1 22.85 -4.72 14.09
C ALA A 1 22.06 -4.84 12.78
N THR A 2 22.38 -4.14 11.67
CA THR A 2 21.54 -4.18 10.45
C THR A 2 21.53 -5.55 9.78
N MET A 3 22.70 -6.16 9.59
CA MET A 3 22.80 -7.50 8.97
C MET A 3 22.10 -8.59 9.79
N GLU A 4 22.14 -8.51 11.10
CA GLU A 4 21.41 -9.43 11.99
C GLU A 4 19.89 -9.35 11.77
N LYS A 5 19.34 -8.14 11.64
CA LYS A 5 17.91 -7.94 11.34
C LYS A 5 17.53 -8.57 10.00
N ILE A 6 18.35 -8.39 8.97
CA ILE A 6 18.14 -9.00 7.64
C ILE A 6 18.13 -10.52 7.75
N VAL A 7 19.14 -11.10 8.41
CA VAL A 7 19.26 -12.57 8.59
C VAL A 7 18.05 -13.13 9.35
N VAL A 8 17.62 -12.46 10.43
CA VAL A 8 16.44 -12.88 11.19
C VAL A 8 15.18 -12.80 10.33
N SER A 9 14.98 -11.71 9.57
CA SER A 9 13.82 -11.59 8.68
C SER A 9 13.80 -12.67 7.61
N GLN A 10 14.94 -13.00 7.02
CA GLN A 10 15.08 -14.08 6.05
C GLN A 10 14.79 -15.45 6.67
N ALA A 11 15.32 -15.72 7.87
CA ALA A 11 15.07 -16.97 8.58
C ALA A 11 13.58 -17.19 8.89
N HIS A 12 12.83 -16.09 9.10
CA HIS A 12 11.39 -16.13 9.32
C HIS A 12 10.56 -15.97 8.03
N HIS A 13 11.18 -16.02 6.86
CA HIS A 13 10.52 -15.86 5.55
C HIS A 13 9.69 -14.57 5.44
N LYS A 14 10.12 -13.49 6.12
CA LYS A 14 9.46 -12.19 6.06
C LYS A 14 10.03 -11.37 4.90
N LYS A 15 9.14 -10.64 4.23
CA LYS A 15 9.56 -9.65 3.24
C LYS A 15 10.21 -8.46 3.96
N ILE A 16 11.27 -7.94 3.35
CA ILE A 16 12.00 -6.79 3.86
C ILE A 16 11.67 -5.62 2.94
N ASP A 17 11.04 -4.61 3.49
CA ASP A 17 10.86 -3.34 2.81
C ASP A 17 12.10 -2.47 2.97
N GLY A 18 12.36 -1.62 1.98
CA GLY A 18 13.53 -0.78 1.90
C GLY A 18 13.23 0.70 2.09
N HIS A 19 14.29 1.43 2.40
CA HIS A 19 14.33 2.89 2.42
C HIS A 19 15.60 3.31 1.69
N ALA A 20 15.50 3.53 0.38
CA ALA A 20 16.65 3.72 -0.49
C ALA A 20 16.45 4.87 -1.50
N PRO A 21 16.24 6.11 -1.01
CA PRO A 21 16.08 7.28 -1.88
C PRO A 21 17.30 7.47 -2.76
N GLY A 22 17.10 7.63 -4.07
CA GLY A 22 18.16 7.88 -5.03
C GLY A 22 19.21 6.76 -5.22
N LEU A 23 19.07 5.63 -4.53
CA LEU A 23 20.02 4.53 -4.67
C LEU A 23 19.89 3.88 -6.06
N SER A 24 21.03 3.69 -6.73
CA SER A 24 21.09 3.22 -8.13
C SER A 24 22.33 2.36 -8.41
N GLY A 25 22.43 1.81 -9.61
CA GLY A 25 23.60 1.12 -10.12
C GLY A 25 24.05 -0.07 -9.27
N LYS A 26 25.35 -0.18 -9.03
CA LYS A 26 25.96 -1.29 -8.29
C LYS A 26 25.57 -1.27 -6.80
N ALA A 27 25.40 -0.08 -6.21
CA ALA A 27 24.97 0.04 -4.83
C ALA A 27 23.55 -0.49 -4.63
N LEU A 28 22.64 -0.19 -5.56
CA LEU A 28 21.30 -0.77 -5.56
C LEU A 28 21.34 -2.30 -5.71
N ASN A 29 22.19 -2.84 -6.57
CA ASN A 29 22.33 -4.29 -6.72
C ASN A 29 22.78 -4.95 -5.40
N ALA A 30 23.77 -4.38 -4.72
CA ALA A 30 24.23 -4.87 -3.42
C ALA A 30 23.14 -4.83 -2.35
N TYR A 31 22.40 -3.73 -2.31
CA TYR A 31 21.26 -3.54 -1.40
C TYR A 31 20.17 -4.59 -1.63
N MET A 32 19.77 -4.80 -2.87
CA MET A 32 18.76 -5.80 -3.24
C MET A 32 19.23 -7.24 -2.98
N SER A 33 20.54 -7.53 -3.17
CA SER A 33 21.12 -8.83 -2.89
C SER A 33 21.04 -9.23 -1.41
N ALA A 34 20.87 -8.26 -0.50
CA ALA A 34 20.57 -8.52 0.90
C ALA A 34 19.11 -8.97 1.14
N GLY A 35 18.28 -9.08 0.10
CA GLY A 35 16.90 -9.53 0.20
C GLY A 35 15.88 -8.41 0.44
N VAL A 36 16.24 -7.16 0.13
CA VAL A 36 15.28 -6.04 0.22
C VAL A 36 14.36 -6.08 -0.99
N TYR A 37 13.08 -6.36 -0.74
CA TYR A 37 12.10 -6.75 -1.75
C TYR A 37 11.32 -5.60 -2.37
N SER A 38 11.17 -4.49 -1.64
CA SER A 38 10.41 -3.31 -2.03
C SER A 38 11.09 -2.03 -1.58
N ASP A 39 10.61 -0.91 -2.08
CA ASP A 39 11.04 0.42 -1.67
C ASP A 39 9.85 1.38 -1.73
N HIS A 40 9.76 2.29 -0.74
CA HIS A 40 8.71 3.32 -0.64
C HIS A 40 9.26 4.74 -0.79
N GLU A 41 10.57 4.90 -1.05
CA GLU A 41 11.26 6.18 -1.10
C GLU A 41 11.57 6.70 -2.51
N CYS A 42 11.01 6.06 -3.56
CA CYS A 42 11.18 6.57 -4.91
C CYS A 42 10.48 7.92 -5.07
N ASP A 43 11.23 8.92 -5.50
CA ASP A 43 10.77 10.29 -5.76
C ASP A 43 10.73 10.64 -7.25
N THR A 44 11.30 9.79 -8.11
CA THR A 44 11.31 9.94 -9.56
C THR A 44 10.93 8.65 -10.27
N THR A 45 10.30 8.80 -11.42
CA THR A 45 9.96 7.66 -12.29
C THR A 45 11.20 6.86 -12.69
N ASP A 46 12.32 7.50 -13.02
CA ASP A 46 13.54 6.82 -13.47
C ASP A 46 14.13 5.94 -12.36
N ASN A 47 14.19 6.45 -11.12
CA ASN A 47 14.65 5.66 -9.98
C ASN A 47 13.74 4.45 -9.72
N ALA A 48 12.43 4.66 -9.78
CA ALA A 48 11.45 3.58 -9.63
C ALA A 48 11.55 2.54 -10.76
N LEU A 49 11.70 2.95 -12.00
CA LEU A 49 11.86 2.04 -13.15
C LEU A 49 13.15 1.22 -13.06
N GLU A 50 14.27 1.79 -12.59
CA GLU A 50 15.47 1.02 -12.36
C GLU A 50 15.25 -0.09 -11.34
N LYS A 51 14.60 0.22 -10.22
CA LYS A 51 14.26 -0.74 -9.16
C LYS A 51 13.32 -1.83 -9.66
N LEU A 52 12.25 -1.47 -10.38
CA LEU A 52 11.31 -2.41 -11.00
C LEU A 52 12.01 -3.37 -11.97
N ARG A 53 12.88 -2.86 -12.85
CA ARG A 53 13.65 -3.67 -13.82
C ARG A 53 14.59 -4.65 -13.13
N LYS A 54 15.07 -4.33 -11.95
CA LYS A 54 15.93 -5.20 -11.13
C LYS A 54 15.14 -6.15 -10.23
N GLY A 55 13.82 -6.03 -10.18
CA GLY A 55 12.97 -6.98 -9.48
C GLY A 55 12.37 -6.49 -8.16
N GLN A 56 12.60 -5.25 -7.73
CA GLN A 56 11.91 -4.69 -6.57
C GLN A 56 10.44 -4.36 -6.88
N PHE A 57 9.62 -4.34 -5.85
CA PHE A 57 8.30 -3.73 -5.85
C PHE A 57 8.38 -2.27 -5.41
N ILE A 58 7.48 -1.45 -5.90
CA ILE A 58 7.41 -0.03 -5.53
C ILE A 58 6.14 0.22 -4.73
N MET A 59 6.31 0.77 -3.54
CA MET A 59 5.21 1.34 -2.76
C MET A 59 5.13 2.83 -3.08
N ILE A 60 4.13 3.21 -3.85
CA ILE A 60 3.89 4.61 -4.23
C ILE A 60 3.31 5.31 -3.01
N ARG A 61 4.12 6.20 -2.41
CA ARG A 61 3.81 6.88 -1.16
C ARG A 61 3.08 8.20 -1.41
N ASP A 62 2.02 8.43 -0.62
CA ASP A 62 1.38 9.75 -0.51
C ASP A 62 0.99 10.01 0.96
N GLY A 63 1.98 10.36 1.74
CA GLY A 63 1.90 10.70 3.16
C GLY A 63 1.45 12.14 3.42
N THR A 64 1.85 12.67 4.56
CA THR A 64 1.64 14.09 4.88
C THR A 64 2.80 14.95 4.37
N ALA A 65 4.03 14.61 4.69
CA ALA A 65 5.22 15.33 4.27
C ALA A 65 5.73 14.82 2.91
N ALA A 66 5.85 13.51 2.75
CA ALA A 66 6.35 12.91 1.52
C ALA A 66 5.21 12.45 0.61
N GLN A 67 5.04 13.11 -0.53
CA GLN A 67 3.96 12.92 -1.50
C GLN A 67 4.57 12.64 -2.88
N ASN A 68 4.76 11.34 -3.18
CA ASN A 68 5.46 10.93 -4.38
C ASN A 68 4.50 10.43 -5.49
N LEU A 69 3.19 10.41 -5.24
CA LEU A 69 2.20 9.89 -6.19
C LEU A 69 2.31 10.54 -7.57
N GLU A 70 2.35 11.89 -7.62
CA GLU A 70 2.36 12.61 -8.91
C GLU A 70 3.60 12.27 -9.75
N ALA A 71 4.77 12.20 -9.13
CA ALA A 71 6.01 11.84 -9.81
C ALA A 71 6.02 10.38 -10.30
N LEU A 72 5.23 9.51 -9.66
CA LEU A 72 5.19 8.07 -9.96
C LEU A 72 3.93 7.66 -10.75
N MET A 73 3.08 8.60 -11.16
CA MET A 73 1.93 8.33 -12.02
C MET A 73 2.26 7.51 -13.28
N PRO A 74 3.42 7.71 -13.95
CA PRO A 74 3.80 6.89 -15.10
C PRO A 74 3.95 5.39 -14.82
N LEU A 75 3.98 4.96 -13.56
CA LEU A 75 3.99 3.54 -13.17
C LEU A 75 2.59 2.92 -13.15
N LEU A 76 1.53 3.73 -13.12
CA LEU A 76 0.14 3.27 -13.11
C LEU A 76 -0.32 2.89 -14.52
N THR A 77 0.37 1.93 -15.12
CA THR A 77 0.09 1.34 -16.44
C THR A 77 0.04 -0.18 -16.33
N GLU A 78 -0.60 -0.85 -17.28
CA GLU A 78 -0.66 -2.32 -17.33
C GLU A 78 0.73 -2.97 -17.26
N GLN A 79 1.75 -2.30 -17.77
CA GLN A 79 3.12 -2.80 -17.78
C GLN A 79 3.75 -2.89 -16.39
N TYR A 80 3.50 -1.91 -15.50
CA TYR A 80 4.23 -1.77 -14.23
C TYR A 80 3.37 -1.93 -12.99
N ALA A 81 2.08 -1.59 -13.07
CA ALA A 81 1.19 -1.51 -11.91
C ALA A 81 1.10 -2.81 -11.10
N HIS A 82 1.25 -3.97 -11.75
CA HIS A 82 1.21 -5.28 -11.06
C HIS A 82 2.36 -5.48 -10.05
N ARG A 83 3.37 -4.62 -10.08
CA ARG A 83 4.48 -4.57 -9.12
C ARG A 83 4.49 -3.29 -8.28
N CYS A 84 3.39 -2.56 -8.29
CA CYS A 84 3.19 -1.36 -7.50
C CYS A 84 2.08 -1.58 -6.47
N MET A 85 2.15 -0.84 -5.37
CA MET A 85 1.10 -0.71 -4.38
C MET A 85 1.16 0.68 -3.77
N PHE A 86 0.06 1.12 -3.15
CA PHE A 86 0.04 2.39 -2.44
C PHE A 86 0.43 2.23 -0.98
N CYS A 87 1.07 3.25 -0.41
CA CYS A 87 1.31 3.38 1.01
C CYS A 87 1.20 4.84 1.46
N THR A 88 1.02 5.05 2.75
CA THR A 88 0.87 6.36 3.36
C THR A 88 2.07 6.81 4.17
N ASP A 89 2.82 5.84 4.71
CA ASP A 89 4.00 6.04 5.55
C ASP A 89 3.75 7.08 6.67
N ASP A 90 4.18 8.32 6.49
CA ASP A 90 4.14 9.42 7.47
C ASP A 90 2.77 10.13 7.58
N LYS A 91 1.67 9.46 7.27
CA LYS A 91 0.33 10.09 7.27
C LYS A 91 -0.08 10.53 8.68
N HIS A 92 -0.21 11.86 8.87
CA HIS A 92 -0.60 12.43 10.15
C HIS A 92 -2.06 12.12 10.51
N PRO A 93 -2.41 11.92 11.79
CA PRO A 93 -3.79 11.66 12.22
C PRO A 93 -4.82 12.70 11.74
N TYR A 94 -4.44 13.97 11.68
CA TYR A 94 -5.30 15.02 11.14
C TYR A 94 -5.66 14.75 9.66
N ASP A 95 -4.67 14.35 8.83
CA ASP A 95 -4.92 14.04 7.42
C ASP A 95 -5.73 12.74 7.26
N LEU A 96 -5.52 11.75 8.14
CA LEU A 96 -6.35 10.53 8.14
C LEU A 96 -7.82 10.87 8.38
N LEU A 97 -8.11 11.80 9.30
CA LEU A 97 -9.46 12.17 9.64
C LEU A 97 -10.14 13.04 8.55
N HIS A 98 -9.38 13.96 7.92
CA HIS A 98 -9.96 14.99 7.04
C HIS A 98 -9.81 14.68 5.55
N LYS A 99 -8.79 13.91 5.16
CA LYS A 99 -8.52 13.55 3.75
C LYS A 99 -8.83 12.08 3.45
N GLY A 100 -8.59 11.20 4.42
CA GLY A 100 -8.66 9.75 4.27
C GLY A 100 -7.30 9.09 4.22
N HIS A 101 -7.29 7.81 3.95
CA HIS A 101 -6.11 6.93 3.94
C HIS A 101 -5.77 6.50 2.51
N ILE A 102 -5.81 5.21 2.20
CA ILE A 102 -5.58 4.67 0.84
C ILE A 102 -6.68 5.11 -0.14
N ASP A 103 -7.91 5.27 0.33
CA ASP A 103 -9.03 5.82 -0.45
C ASP A 103 -8.71 7.22 -1.02
N TYR A 104 -8.07 8.07 -0.22
CA TYR A 104 -7.59 9.38 -0.69
C TYR A 104 -6.56 9.25 -1.82
N ILE A 105 -5.60 8.31 -1.70
CA ILE A 105 -4.59 8.10 -2.75
C ILE A 105 -5.25 7.60 -4.04
N VAL A 106 -6.24 6.71 -3.93
CA VAL A 106 -7.01 6.22 -5.08
C VAL A 106 -7.74 7.37 -5.77
N ARG A 107 -8.50 8.19 -5.04
CA ARG A 107 -9.19 9.38 -5.59
C ARG A 107 -8.21 10.33 -6.27
N LYS A 108 -7.10 10.65 -5.62
CA LYS A 108 -6.07 11.54 -6.15
C LYS A 108 -5.46 10.98 -7.44
N ALA A 109 -5.10 9.70 -7.48
CA ALA A 109 -4.55 9.07 -8.69
C ALA A 109 -5.53 9.12 -9.87
N ILE A 110 -6.82 8.82 -9.63
CA ILE A 110 -7.87 8.88 -10.66
C ILE A 110 -8.06 10.33 -11.14
N SER A 111 -8.10 11.31 -10.24
CA SER A 111 -8.21 12.72 -10.62
C SER A 111 -7.03 13.22 -11.46
N LEU A 112 -5.87 12.60 -11.31
CA LEU A 112 -4.67 12.85 -12.13
C LEU A 112 -4.65 12.05 -13.44
N GLY A 113 -5.69 11.29 -13.75
CA GLY A 113 -5.88 10.59 -15.00
C GLY A 113 -5.49 9.12 -15.02
N ALA A 114 -5.24 8.49 -13.87
CA ALA A 114 -5.03 7.05 -13.82
C ALA A 114 -6.34 6.29 -14.12
N ASP A 115 -6.20 5.11 -14.75
CA ASP A 115 -7.34 4.22 -14.94
C ASP A 115 -7.92 3.77 -13.58
N PRO A 116 -9.23 3.95 -13.33
CA PRO A 116 -9.83 3.66 -12.03
C PRO A 116 -9.69 2.19 -11.61
N ILE A 117 -9.91 1.26 -12.54
CA ILE A 117 -9.84 -0.18 -12.26
C ILE A 117 -8.41 -0.60 -11.92
N LEU A 118 -7.43 -0.11 -12.69
CA LEU A 118 -6.02 -0.38 -12.42
C LEU A 118 -5.59 0.20 -11.07
N THR A 119 -6.03 1.42 -10.76
CA THR A 119 -5.75 2.10 -9.49
C THR A 119 -6.30 1.32 -8.29
N ILE A 120 -7.54 0.82 -8.39
CA ILE A 120 -8.16 -0.03 -7.36
C ILE A 120 -7.38 -1.35 -7.21
N LYS A 121 -6.91 -1.95 -8.30
CA LYS A 121 -6.04 -3.14 -8.22
C LYS A 121 -4.74 -2.87 -7.48
N VAL A 122 -4.10 -1.73 -7.72
CA VAL A 122 -2.88 -1.30 -7.00
C VAL A 122 -3.15 -1.12 -5.51
N ALA A 123 -4.28 -0.53 -5.15
CA ALA A 123 -4.68 -0.32 -3.76
C ALA A 123 -5.07 -1.61 -3.01
N SER A 124 -5.50 -2.66 -3.72
CA SER A 124 -6.10 -3.85 -3.11
C SER A 124 -5.44 -5.16 -3.54
N HIS A 125 -5.65 -5.57 -4.79
CA HIS A 125 -5.24 -6.88 -5.29
C HIS A 125 -3.71 -7.06 -5.30
N TYR A 126 -2.96 -6.09 -5.82
CA TYR A 126 -1.50 -6.22 -5.92
C TYR A 126 -0.83 -6.12 -4.55
N ALA A 127 -1.35 -5.27 -3.65
CA ALA A 127 -0.92 -5.23 -2.26
C ALA A 127 -1.17 -6.58 -1.55
N ALA A 128 -2.37 -7.16 -1.70
CA ALA A 128 -2.69 -8.47 -1.14
C ALA A 128 -1.77 -9.57 -1.68
N ARG A 129 -1.49 -9.57 -2.98
CA ARG A 129 -0.54 -10.52 -3.61
C ARG A 129 0.88 -10.34 -3.09
N TYR A 130 1.34 -9.12 -2.95
CA TYR A 130 2.67 -8.83 -2.39
C TYR A 130 2.81 -9.38 -0.96
N PHE A 131 1.82 -9.12 -0.09
CA PHE A 131 1.83 -9.58 1.30
C PHE A 131 1.39 -11.04 1.49
N LEU A 132 1.15 -11.79 0.40
CA LEU A 132 0.70 -13.20 0.41
C LEU A 132 -0.62 -13.40 1.17
N LEU A 133 -1.52 -12.43 1.08
CA LEU A 133 -2.87 -12.51 1.62
C LEU A 133 -3.77 -13.26 0.63
N ASN A 134 -3.66 -14.60 0.62
CA ASN A 134 -4.19 -15.45 -0.44
C ASN A 134 -5.73 -15.43 -0.58
N ASN A 135 -6.44 -14.97 0.45
CA ASN A 135 -7.90 -14.91 0.48
C ASN A 135 -8.44 -13.48 0.60
N LYS A 136 -7.66 -12.47 0.16
CA LYS A 136 -8.00 -11.03 0.17
C LYS A 136 -7.65 -10.35 -1.16
N GLY A 137 -8.18 -9.16 -1.36
CA GLY A 137 -7.86 -8.31 -2.50
C GLY A 137 -8.64 -8.64 -3.78
N ALA A 138 -9.65 -9.49 -3.70
CA ALA A 138 -10.59 -9.77 -4.79
C ALA A 138 -11.94 -10.22 -4.24
N ILE A 139 -12.99 -10.03 -5.02
CA ILE A 139 -14.32 -10.62 -4.78
C ILE A 139 -14.38 -11.91 -5.59
N ALA A 140 -14.13 -13.04 -4.93
CA ALA A 140 -14.05 -14.34 -5.58
C ALA A 140 -14.42 -15.47 -4.61
N PRO A 141 -14.83 -16.65 -5.10
CA PRO A 141 -15.09 -17.82 -4.27
C PRO A 141 -13.88 -18.18 -3.40
N GLY A 142 -14.11 -18.41 -2.10
CA GLY A 142 -13.04 -18.72 -1.13
C GLY A 142 -12.31 -17.50 -0.54
N TYR A 143 -12.59 -16.28 -1.03
CA TYR A 143 -12.06 -15.05 -0.45
C TYR A 143 -12.92 -14.60 0.74
N LEU A 144 -12.26 -13.89 1.66
CA LEU A 144 -12.98 -13.20 2.74
C LEU A 144 -13.84 -12.09 2.15
N ALA A 145 -15.07 -11.98 2.63
CA ALA A 145 -15.97 -10.90 2.24
C ALA A 145 -15.56 -9.57 2.93
N ASP A 146 -14.36 -9.11 2.62
CA ASP A 146 -13.82 -7.81 2.98
C ASP A 146 -13.89 -6.92 1.73
N PHE A 147 -14.87 -6.05 1.63
CA PHE A 147 -15.07 -5.19 0.45
C PHE A 147 -15.72 -3.85 0.82
N VAL A 148 -15.60 -2.90 -0.09
CA VAL A 148 -16.25 -1.60 -0.02
C VAL A 148 -17.26 -1.45 -1.15
N VAL A 149 -18.34 -0.72 -0.90
CA VAL A 149 -19.26 -0.24 -1.92
C VAL A 149 -18.96 1.23 -2.17
N LEU A 150 -18.77 1.58 -3.43
CA LEU A 150 -18.45 2.93 -3.87
C LEU A 150 -19.64 3.53 -4.61
N ASP A 151 -19.82 4.83 -4.54
CA ASP A 151 -20.82 5.57 -5.32
C ASP A 151 -20.56 5.46 -6.82
N ASN A 152 -19.32 5.65 -7.22
CA ASN A 152 -18.86 5.53 -8.61
C ASN A 152 -17.33 5.35 -8.66
N LEU A 153 -16.80 5.11 -9.86
CA LEU A 153 -15.36 4.90 -10.08
C LEU A 153 -14.57 6.20 -10.31
N HIS A 154 -15.22 7.35 -10.34
CA HIS A 154 -14.58 8.64 -10.53
C HIS A 154 -14.30 9.33 -9.20
N ASP A 155 -15.33 9.46 -8.37
CA ASP A 155 -15.23 10.16 -7.08
C ASP A 155 -14.77 9.24 -5.95
N VAL A 156 -15.07 7.95 -6.08
CA VAL A 156 -14.62 6.88 -5.16
C VAL A 156 -15.02 7.18 -3.71
N ASN A 157 -16.25 7.69 -3.52
CA ASN A 157 -16.79 7.86 -2.18
C ASN A 157 -17.26 6.51 -1.64
N VAL A 158 -16.83 6.19 -0.43
CA VAL A 158 -17.19 4.94 0.23
C VAL A 158 -18.58 5.06 0.83
N GLU A 159 -19.55 4.30 0.32
CA GLU A 159 -20.92 4.23 0.83
C GLU A 159 -21.08 3.17 1.92
N MET A 160 -20.44 2.01 1.75
CA MET A 160 -20.50 0.92 2.74
C MET A 160 -19.17 0.20 2.83
N VAL A 161 -18.90 -0.35 4.01
CA VAL A 161 -17.74 -1.22 4.24
C VAL A 161 -18.21 -2.53 4.88
N PHE A 162 -17.80 -3.63 4.28
CA PHE A 162 -18.03 -4.97 4.81
C PHE A 162 -16.71 -5.60 5.28
N LYS A 163 -16.76 -6.21 6.46
CA LYS A 163 -15.66 -6.96 7.06
C LYS A 163 -16.10 -8.36 7.41
N ARG A 164 -15.52 -9.37 6.75
CA ARG A 164 -15.93 -10.78 6.90
C ARG A 164 -17.43 -10.98 6.73
N GLY A 165 -18.03 -10.30 5.75
CA GLY A 165 -19.46 -10.37 5.45
C GLY A 165 -20.37 -9.57 6.39
N LYS A 166 -19.84 -8.89 7.41
CA LYS A 166 -20.61 -7.99 8.27
C LYS A 166 -20.48 -6.55 7.77
N LEU A 167 -21.60 -5.84 7.70
CA LEU A 167 -21.60 -4.39 7.48
C LEU A 167 -20.96 -3.72 8.71
N VAL A 168 -19.92 -2.92 8.51
CA VAL A 168 -19.20 -2.22 9.58
C VAL A 168 -19.23 -0.69 9.40
N TYR A 169 -19.69 -0.21 8.26
CA TYR A 169 -19.94 1.20 7.97
C TYR A 169 -21.05 1.28 6.91
N ASP A 170 -22.06 2.10 7.15
CA ASP A 170 -23.26 2.26 6.31
C ASP A 170 -23.38 3.64 5.64
N GLY A 171 -22.29 4.41 5.61
CA GLY A 171 -22.28 5.78 5.13
C GLY A 171 -22.43 6.82 6.24
N HIS A 172 -22.80 6.41 7.45
CA HIS A 172 -23.08 7.29 8.59
C HIS A 172 -22.33 6.88 9.86
N GLU A 173 -22.46 5.63 10.26
CA GLU A 173 -21.91 5.11 11.51
C GLU A 173 -20.92 3.97 11.28
N VAL A 174 -19.95 3.86 12.17
CA VAL A 174 -18.96 2.77 12.16
C VAL A 174 -19.30 1.79 13.29
N GLU A 175 -19.74 0.58 12.93
CA GLU A 175 -19.97 -0.53 13.86
C GLU A 175 -18.69 -1.34 14.11
N ILE A 176 -17.69 -0.73 14.69
CA ILE A 176 -16.48 -1.42 15.14
C ILE A 176 -16.34 -1.18 16.64
N ALA A 177 -16.55 -2.23 17.43
CA ALA A 177 -16.22 -2.18 18.85
C ALA A 177 -14.72 -1.90 19.00
N ALA A 178 -14.38 -0.92 19.83
CA ALA A 178 -13.01 -0.73 20.23
C ALA A 178 -12.50 -2.04 20.87
N PRO A 179 -11.29 -2.51 20.54
CA PRO A 179 -10.75 -3.69 21.20
C PRO A 179 -10.61 -3.39 22.71
N ASP A 180 -10.98 -4.35 23.55
CA ASP A 180 -10.60 -4.31 24.96
C ASP A 180 -9.08 -4.30 25.04
N ILE A 181 -8.53 -3.16 25.41
CA ILE A 181 -7.07 -3.03 25.61
C ILE A 181 -6.78 -3.50 27.03
N ASP A 182 -5.98 -4.54 27.15
CA ASP A 182 -5.50 -5.02 28.42
C ASP A 182 -4.82 -3.86 29.17
N PRO A 183 -5.31 -3.48 30.38
CA PRO A 183 -4.73 -2.38 31.15
C PRO A 183 -3.23 -2.54 31.40
N ASP A 184 -2.72 -3.77 31.49
CA ASP A 184 -1.31 -4.06 31.72
C ASP A 184 -0.42 -3.69 30.50
N ILE A 185 -0.99 -3.59 29.29
CA ILE A 185 -0.28 -3.08 28.09
C ILE A 185 -0.06 -1.57 28.18
N LEU A 186 -0.96 -0.86 28.88
CA LEU A 186 -0.88 0.60 29.03
C LEU A 186 -0.01 1.03 30.21
N ALA A 187 0.34 0.10 31.09
CA ALA A 187 1.11 0.34 32.32
C ALA A 187 2.62 0.11 32.16
N GLY A 188 3.12 -0.26 30.96
CA GLY A 188 4.53 -0.55 30.65
C GLY A 188 5.42 0.67 30.44
#